data_adf7b7b5a6a1984051ee0a1a135d4c1b
#
_entry.id   adf7b7b5a6a1984051ee0a1a135d4c1b
#
_cell.length_a   1.000
_cell.length_b   1.000
_cell.length_c   1.000
_cell.angle_alpha   90.00
_cell.angle_beta   90.00
_cell.angle_gamma   90.00
#
_symmetry.space_group_name_H-M   'P 1'
#
loop_
_entity.id
_entity.type
_entity.pdbx_description
1 polymer ?
#
loop_
_entity_poly.entity_id
_entity_poly.type
_entity_poly.pdbx_seq_one_letter_code
_entity_poly.pdbx_strand_id
1 'polypeptide(L)'
;MRRLFKNLFSKRSSFQSPPAGYLNPHSTLGELDMYLITEGRHESLWEVLGAHVKRDESGELIGTAFSLWAPNARRVSLICDANFWDKEINPMIPLGSNGLWEVFIKDIGPGLKYKFAIQGRDSRWVDHADPLARQSEPPPKTASIVNESNYRWSDDKWMDNRGLFQPWKSPISIYEVHLGSWRQGLSYRQLAQELGQYLIEQNFTHVEFMPVGEYPYDPSWGYQVTSYFAPTSRFGSPDDFRYLIGHLHSLGIGVILDWVPAHFPKDEWALAHLDGTCLYEHEDPRLGEHPDWGTLIFNYSRNEVRNFLVASALYWLESFHIDGLRVDAVASMLYLDYSRKEGEWIANEFGGRENLAAVKFLQEATATAYKRFPGIMMIAEESTAWSGVTGDTSNGGLGFGFKWNMGWMHDTLQYLQHEPVHRVFHHNELTFSILYAWSENFMLPLSHDEVVHGKGQLVNKFPGDRWQKVATLRALYGFMWAHPGKK
;
A
#
# COMPACT_ATOMS: atom_id res chain seq x y z
N MET A 1 -2.36 38.80 -17.28
CA MET A 1 -1.68 37.71 -16.58
C MET A 1 -0.77 36.85 -17.47
N ARG A 2 -1.14 36.36 -18.66
CA ARG A 2 -0.25 35.54 -19.53
C ARG A 2 1.07 36.20 -19.93
N ARG A 3 1.16 37.54 -20.02
CA ARG A 3 2.40 38.27 -20.42
C ARG A 3 3.40 38.50 -19.26
N LEU A 4 2.95 38.58 -18.02
CA LEU A 4 3.84 38.74 -16.85
C LEU A 4 4.61 37.43 -16.52
N PHE A 5 3.96 36.26 -16.65
CA PHE A 5 4.63 35.00 -16.40
C PHE A 5 5.66 34.60 -17.46
N LYS A 6 5.46 34.98 -18.75
CA LYS A 6 6.45 34.73 -19.81
C LYS A 6 7.80 35.39 -19.59
N ASN A 7 7.83 36.51 -18.91
CA ASN A 7 9.09 37.25 -18.69
C ASN A 7 9.91 36.77 -17.49
N LEU A 8 9.31 36.04 -16.56
CA LEU A 8 10.01 35.42 -15.41
C LEU A 8 10.87 34.21 -15.82
N PHE A 9 10.54 33.53 -16.92
CA PHE A 9 11.20 32.29 -17.33
C PHE A 9 11.98 32.38 -18.64
N SER A 10 12.19 33.61 -19.21
CA SER A 10 12.78 33.79 -20.54
C SER A 10 14.31 33.85 -20.61
N LYS A 11 15.05 33.43 -19.58
CA LYS A 11 16.49 33.20 -19.69
C LYS A 11 16.76 31.74 -20.04
N ARG A 12 16.94 31.44 -21.34
CA ARG A 12 17.59 30.22 -21.81
C ARG A 12 18.97 30.09 -21.15
N SER A 13 19.11 29.31 -20.09
CA SER A 13 20.42 28.90 -19.60
C SER A 13 20.91 27.74 -20.47
N SER A 14 22.08 27.91 -21.08
CA SER A 14 22.82 26.82 -21.70
C SER A 14 23.08 25.73 -20.63
N PHE A 15 22.53 24.55 -20.83
CA PHE A 15 22.72 23.40 -19.95
C PHE A 15 24.21 23.07 -19.89
N GLN A 16 24.86 23.37 -18.79
CA GLN A 16 26.08 22.69 -18.36
C GLN A 16 25.68 21.76 -17.23
N SER A 17 26.00 20.47 -17.37
CA SER A 17 25.91 19.52 -16.26
C SER A 17 26.61 20.11 -15.04
N PRO A 18 26.01 20.09 -13.85
CA PRO A 18 26.70 20.62 -12.68
C PRO A 18 28.01 19.88 -12.46
N PRO A 19 29.03 20.54 -11.93
CA PRO A 19 30.28 19.88 -11.58
C PRO A 19 30.02 18.72 -10.61
N ALA A 20 30.78 17.64 -10.70
CA ALA A 20 30.68 16.51 -9.78
C ALA A 20 30.73 17.01 -8.33
N GLY A 21 29.70 16.68 -7.51
CA GLY A 21 29.54 17.13 -6.12
C GLY A 21 28.72 18.40 -5.93
N TYR A 22 28.13 18.99 -7.00
CA TYR A 22 27.23 20.13 -6.83
C TYR A 22 25.83 19.63 -6.40
N LEU A 23 25.50 19.83 -5.14
CA LEU A 23 24.14 19.70 -4.64
C LEU A 23 23.46 21.07 -4.68
N ASN A 24 22.20 21.09 -5.09
CA ASN A 24 21.36 22.29 -4.96
C ASN A 24 21.29 22.64 -3.46
N PRO A 25 21.49 23.92 -3.04
CA PRO A 25 21.39 24.29 -1.62
C PRO A 25 20.00 24.04 -1.01
N HIS A 26 18.99 23.81 -1.85
CA HIS A 26 17.64 23.42 -1.44
C HIS A 26 17.35 21.93 -1.65
N SER A 27 18.36 21.11 -1.97
CA SER A 27 18.22 19.66 -2.09
C SER A 27 17.67 19.03 -0.82
N THR A 28 16.90 17.96 -0.98
CA THR A 28 16.52 17.06 0.12
C THR A 28 17.48 15.88 0.24
N LEU A 29 18.31 15.65 -0.78
CA LEU A 29 19.21 14.50 -0.87
C LEU A 29 20.63 14.88 -0.44
N GLY A 30 21.08 14.33 0.68
CA GLY A 30 22.47 14.34 1.12
C GLY A 30 23.26 13.13 0.58
N GLU A 31 24.57 13.11 0.81
CA GLU A 31 25.43 11.99 0.40
C GLU A 31 25.02 10.66 1.08
N LEU A 32 24.62 10.73 2.36
CA LEU A 32 24.13 9.57 3.11
C LEU A 32 22.82 9.04 2.52
N ASP A 33 21.89 9.91 2.14
CA ASP A 33 20.61 9.51 1.56
C ASP A 33 20.83 8.80 0.23
N MET A 34 21.68 9.37 -0.64
CA MET A 34 22.04 8.78 -1.92
C MET A 34 22.69 7.39 -1.75
N TYR A 35 23.58 7.25 -0.77
CA TYR A 35 24.19 5.96 -0.44
C TYR A 35 23.14 4.95 0.04
N LEU A 36 22.29 5.33 1.00
CA LEU A 36 21.26 4.44 1.55
C LEU A 36 20.22 4.01 0.49
N ILE A 37 19.86 4.91 -0.42
CA ILE A 37 18.96 4.60 -1.55
C ILE A 37 19.60 3.54 -2.46
N THR A 38 20.87 3.71 -2.83
CA THR A 38 21.61 2.77 -3.68
C THR A 38 21.73 1.39 -3.01
N GLU A 39 21.92 1.36 -1.69
CA GLU A 39 21.97 0.10 -0.92
C GLU A 39 20.57 -0.52 -0.69
N GLY A 40 19.50 0.20 -1.02
CA GLY A 40 18.12 -0.21 -0.74
C GLY A 40 17.78 -0.24 0.75
N ARG A 41 18.28 0.72 1.52
CA ARG A 41 18.19 0.77 2.99
C ARG A 41 17.65 2.09 3.56
N HIS A 42 17.15 2.98 2.72
CA HIS A 42 16.60 4.25 3.17
C HIS A 42 15.16 4.07 3.66
N GLU A 43 14.98 3.86 4.94
CA GLU A 43 13.67 3.54 5.54
C GLU A 43 12.64 4.68 5.45
N SER A 44 13.06 5.93 5.25
CA SER A 44 12.19 7.12 5.16
C SER A 44 12.30 7.81 3.79
N LEU A 45 12.16 7.07 2.69
CA LEU A 45 12.26 7.58 1.32
C LEU A 45 11.37 8.79 1.05
N TRP A 46 10.20 8.85 1.67
CA TRP A 46 9.24 9.94 1.52
C TRP A 46 9.71 11.29 2.09
N GLU A 47 10.80 11.31 2.87
CA GLU A 47 11.38 12.53 3.40
C GLU A 47 12.39 13.17 2.45
N VAL A 48 12.89 12.40 1.46
CA VAL A 48 13.96 12.83 0.57
C VAL A 48 13.61 12.75 -0.91
N LEU A 49 12.70 11.83 -1.32
CA LEU A 49 12.20 11.73 -2.70
C LEU A 49 10.77 12.29 -2.81
N GLY A 50 10.40 12.70 -4.03
CA GLY A 50 9.14 13.36 -4.32
C GLY A 50 9.22 14.87 -4.21
N ALA A 51 8.13 15.52 -3.80
CA ALA A 51 8.01 16.97 -3.70
C ALA A 51 8.13 17.48 -2.26
N HIS A 52 9.07 18.39 -2.00
CA HIS A 52 9.35 18.94 -0.66
C HIS A 52 9.36 20.45 -0.65
N VAL A 53 8.38 21.03 0.05
CA VAL A 53 8.29 22.48 0.25
C VAL A 53 9.46 22.96 1.11
N LYS A 54 10.11 24.02 0.67
CA LYS A 54 11.20 24.70 1.39
C LYS A 54 10.74 26.06 1.88
N ARG A 55 11.01 26.31 3.16
CA ARG A 55 10.71 27.59 3.82
C ARG A 55 11.99 28.16 4.41
N ASP A 56 12.06 29.48 4.54
CA ASP A 56 13.14 30.14 5.24
C ASP A 56 12.94 30.08 6.78
N GLU A 57 13.87 30.67 7.52
CA GLU A 57 13.83 30.71 8.99
C GLU A 57 12.62 31.48 9.55
N SER A 58 11.99 32.36 8.75
CA SER A 58 10.77 33.08 9.12
C SER A 58 9.50 32.29 8.83
N GLY A 59 9.61 31.14 8.13
CA GLY A 59 8.50 30.32 7.67
C GLY A 59 7.94 30.73 6.30
N GLU A 60 8.56 31.73 5.63
CA GLU A 60 8.15 32.16 4.30
C GLU A 60 8.55 31.14 3.23
N LEU A 61 7.69 30.98 2.21
CA LEU A 61 7.89 30.03 1.13
C LEU A 61 9.11 30.44 0.27
N ILE A 62 10.09 29.55 0.19
CA ILE A 62 11.21 29.68 -0.76
C ILE A 62 10.86 29.04 -2.10
N GLY A 63 10.27 27.84 -2.07
CA GLY A 63 9.92 27.05 -3.24
C GLY A 63 9.76 25.56 -2.90
N THR A 64 9.79 24.71 -3.93
CA THR A 64 9.68 23.25 -3.77
C THR A 64 10.82 22.53 -4.48
N ALA A 65 11.47 21.62 -3.79
CA ALA A 65 12.42 20.67 -4.36
C ALA A 65 11.66 19.41 -4.81
N PHE A 66 12.01 18.90 -6.00
CA PHE A 66 11.44 17.70 -6.57
C PHE A 66 12.56 16.72 -6.88
N SER A 67 12.43 15.48 -6.47
CA SER A 67 13.42 14.44 -6.71
C SER A 67 12.78 13.13 -7.12
N LEU A 68 13.47 12.37 -7.99
CA LEU A 68 12.99 11.14 -8.59
C LEU A 68 14.14 10.15 -8.78
N TRP A 69 13.86 8.86 -8.61
CA TRP A 69 14.75 7.77 -9.02
C TRP A 69 14.30 7.21 -10.38
N ALA A 70 15.15 7.40 -11.41
CA ALA A 70 14.91 6.95 -12.79
C ALA A 70 16.27 6.67 -13.49
N PRO A 71 16.94 5.55 -13.16
CA PRO A 71 18.35 5.29 -13.54
C PRO A 71 18.58 5.09 -15.04
N ASN A 72 17.55 4.71 -15.80
CA ASN A 72 17.68 4.46 -17.24
C ASN A 72 17.11 5.60 -18.09
N ALA A 73 16.54 6.63 -17.46
CA ALA A 73 16.04 7.80 -18.18
C ALA A 73 17.18 8.55 -18.89
N ARG A 74 16.92 9.02 -20.11
CA ARG A 74 17.82 9.92 -20.84
C ARG A 74 17.68 11.37 -20.40
N ARG A 75 16.45 11.77 -20.16
CA ARG A 75 16.09 13.13 -19.67
C ARG A 75 14.87 13.01 -18.78
N VAL A 76 14.83 13.84 -17.76
CA VAL A 76 13.66 14.02 -16.89
C VAL A 76 13.36 15.51 -16.81
N SER A 77 12.08 15.86 -16.82
CA SER A 77 11.63 17.23 -16.68
C SER A 77 10.42 17.29 -15.77
N LEU A 78 10.35 18.30 -14.91
CA LEU A 78 9.14 18.57 -14.14
C LEU A 78 8.16 19.35 -15.00
N ILE A 79 6.94 18.87 -15.13
CA ILE A 79 5.81 19.55 -15.76
C ILE A 79 4.73 19.82 -14.72
N CYS A 80 4.17 21.04 -14.75
CA CYS A 80 3.22 21.46 -13.72
C CYS A 80 2.34 22.63 -14.20
N ASP A 81 1.32 22.99 -13.41
CA ASP A 81 0.43 24.12 -13.73
C ASP A 81 1.20 25.44 -13.93
N ALA A 82 2.29 25.66 -13.19
CA ALA A 82 3.06 26.90 -13.26
C ALA A 82 3.91 27.05 -14.53
N ASN A 83 4.31 25.93 -15.15
CA ASN A 83 5.09 25.94 -16.40
C ASN A 83 4.26 25.53 -17.62
N PHE A 84 2.92 25.55 -17.50
CA PHE A 84 1.98 25.19 -18.57
C PHE A 84 2.17 23.76 -19.11
N TRP A 85 2.68 22.86 -18.27
CA TRP A 85 2.98 21.46 -18.62
C TRP A 85 4.01 21.33 -19.76
N ASP A 86 4.89 22.33 -19.90
CA ASP A 86 5.96 22.35 -20.90
C ASP A 86 7.26 21.76 -20.33
N LYS A 87 7.67 20.62 -20.88
CA LYS A 87 8.85 19.87 -20.47
C LYS A 87 10.19 20.54 -20.77
N GLU A 88 10.20 21.58 -21.59
CA GLU A 88 11.44 22.31 -21.90
C GLU A 88 11.77 23.41 -20.86
N ILE A 89 10.84 23.71 -19.93
CA ILE A 89 11.00 24.81 -18.97
C ILE A 89 11.77 24.40 -17.73
N ASN A 90 11.46 23.21 -17.15
CA ASN A 90 12.05 22.75 -15.89
C ASN A 90 12.71 21.36 -16.03
N PRO A 91 13.78 21.24 -16.83
CA PRO A 91 14.55 20.01 -16.90
C PRO A 91 15.22 19.72 -15.56
N MET A 92 15.20 18.44 -15.16
CA MET A 92 15.84 17.98 -13.93
C MET A 92 17.31 17.64 -14.17
N ILE A 93 18.11 17.72 -13.11
CA ILE A 93 19.55 17.48 -13.11
C ILE A 93 19.82 16.10 -12.52
N PRO A 94 20.61 15.23 -13.18
CA PRO A 94 21.03 13.96 -12.59
C PRO A 94 22.04 14.17 -11.47
N LEU A 95 21.85 13.50 -10.34
CA LEU A 95 22.74 13.52 -9.19
C LEU A 95 23.70 12.32 -9.23
N GLY A 96 24.86 12.50 -9.86
CA GLY A 96 25.84 11.43 -10.00
C GLY A 96 25.41 10.28 -10.92
N SER A 97 25.79 9.04 -10.58
CA SER A 97 25.54 7.82 -11.36
C SER A 97 24.50 6.87 -10.78
N ASN A 98 23.83 7.26 -9.67
CA ASN A 98 22.88 6.42 -8.94
C ASN A 98 21.44 6.50 -9.46
N GLY A 99 21.22 7.25 -10.56
CA GLY A 99 19.91 7.35 -11.20
C GLY A 99 18.93 8.31 -10.52
N LEU A 100 19.42 9.14 -9.61
CA LEU A 100 18.60 10.17 -8.96
C LEU A 100 18.61 11.47 -9.79
N TRP A 101 17.43 12.10 -9.85
CA TRP A 101 17.19 13.36 -10.56
C TRP A 101 16.59 14.39 -9.61
N GLU A 102 16.97 15.64 -9.75
CA GLU A 102 16.46 16.73 -8.90
C GLU A 102 16.23 18.02 -9.69
N VAL A 103 15.22 18.79 -9.25
CA VAL A 103 15.03 20.21 -9.62
C VAL A 103 14.44 20.97 -8.44
N PHE A 104 14.88 22.21 -8.25
CA PHE A 104 14.25 23.14 -7.33
C PHE A 104 13.54 24.23 -8.11
N ILE A 105 12.29 24.54 -7.74
CA ILE A 105 11.50 25.60 -8.36
C ILE A 105 11.09 26.58 -7.29
N LYS A 106 11.56 27.84 -7.48
CA LYS A 106 11.31 28.95 -6.58
C LYS A 106 9.85 29.40 -6.61
N ASP A 107 9.34 29.90 -5.49
CA ASP A 107 8.01 30.50 -5.33
C ASP A 107 6.83 29.54 -5.65
N ILE A 108 7.07 28.23 -5.59
CA ILE A 108 6.07 27.17 -5.78
C ILE A 108 5.88 26.41 -4.46
N GLY A 109 4.62 26.19 -4.08
CA GLY A 109 4.28 25.58 -2.80
C GLY A 109 3.11 24.60 -2.85
N PRO A 110 2.48 24.31 -1.71
CA PRO A 110 1.41 23.34 -1.58
C PRO A 110 0.25 23.61 -2.54
N GLY A 111 -0.36 22.52 -3.03
CA GLY A 111 -1.49 22.56 -3.97
C GLY A 111 -1.11 22.60 -5.44
N LEU A 112 0.17 22.81 -5.79
CA LEU A 112 0.62 22.73 -7.18
C LEU A 112 0.46 21.31 -7.71
N LYS A 113 -0.09 21.19 -8.90
CA LYS A 113 -0.19 19.91 -9.64
C LYS A 113 1.01 19.74 -10.53
N TYR A 114 1.59 18.54 -10.52
CA TYR A 114 2.79 18.23 -11.28
C TYR A 114 2.85 16.79 -11.73
N LYS A 115 3.72 16.52 -12.70
CA LYS A 115 4.19 15.20 -13.14
C LYS A 115 5.66 15.25 -13.50
N PHE A 116 6.26 14.08 -13.63
CA PHE A 116 7.57 13.94 -14.24
C PHE A 116 7.40 13.50 -15.70
N ALA A 117 7.81 14.35 -16.64
CA ALA A 117 7.99 13.96 -18.04
C ALA A 117 9.33 13.25 -18.15
N ILE A 118 9.31 11.95 -18.50
CA ILE A 118 10.50 11.10 -18.55
C ILE A 118 10.73 10.67 -19.99
N GLN A 119 11.95 10.85 -20.50
CA GLN A 119 12.39 10.33 -21.79
C GLN A 119 13.15 9.04 -21.60
N GLY A 120 12.57 7.93 -22.04
CA GLY A 120 13.20 6.62 -22.02
C GLY A 120 14.33 6.46 -23.05
N ARG A 121 14.95 5.29 -23.05
CA ARG A 121 16.04 4.93 -24.01
C ARG A 121 15.58 4.92 -25.48
N ASP A 122 14.30 4.65 -25.73
CA ASP A 122 13.65 4.72 -27.03
C ASP A 122 13.37 6.13 -27.51
N SER A 123 13.72 7.15 -26.71
CA SER A 123 13.49 8.56 -26.96
C SER A 123 12.01 9.01 -26.85
N ARG A 124 11.10 8.11 -26.47
CA ARG A 124 9.69 8.45 -26.19
C ARG A 124 9.60 9.18 -24.86
N TRP A 125 8.77 10.21 -24.82
CA TRP A 125 8.40 10.93 -23.59
C TRP A 125 7.09 10.39 -23.05
N VAL A 126 7.06 10.10 -21.74
CA VAL A 126 5.86 9.72 -21.00
C VAL A 126 5.75 10.59 -19.75
N ASP A 127 4.52 11.03 -19.43
CA ASP A 127 4.24 11.90 -18.29
C ASP A 127 3.76 11.06 -17.11
N HIS A 128 4.64 10.80 -16.16
CA HIS A 128 4.37 9.96 -15.00
C HIS A 128 3.93 10.75 -13.77
N ALA A 129 3.00 10.21 -13.00
CA ALA A 129 2.79 10.63 -11.63
C ALA A 129 4.04 10.35 -10.79
N ASP A 130 4.23 11.11 -9.73
CA ASP A 130 5.34 10.89 -8.80
C ASP A 130 5.12 9.59 -8.00
N PRO A 131 6.04 8.63 -8.05
CA PRO A 131 5.97 7.40 -7.24
C PRO A 131 5.88 7.64 -5.73
N LEU A 132 6.43 8.76 -5.25
CA LEU A 132 6.43 9.18 -3.85
C LEU A 132 5.41 10.28 -3.55
N ALA A 133 4.45 10.52 -4.44
CA ALA A 133 3.39 11.52 -4.21
C ALA A 133 2.64 11.23 -2.90
N ARG A 134 2.51 12.27 -2.07
CA ARG A 134 1.75 12.22 -0.82
C ARG A 134 0.31 12.70 -0.96
N GLN A 135 -0.04 13.19 -2.15
CA GLN A 135 -1.40 13.55 -2.55
C GLN A 135 -1.54 13.46 -4.07
N SER A 136 -2.70 12.99 -4.54
CA SER A 136 -3.04 12.85 -5.96
C SER A 136 -4.30 13.63 -6.30
N GLU A 137 -4.47 14.00 -7.58
CA GLU A 137 -5.74 14.52 -8.07
C GLU A 137 -6.83 13.44 -8.01
N PRO A 138 -8.09 13.84 -7.83
CA PRO A 138 -9.21 12.90 -7.95
C PRO A 138 -9.28 12.28 -9.36
N PRO A 139 -9.51 10.96 -9.47
CA PRO A 139 -9.73 10.31 -10.76
C PRO A 139 -10.87 10.97 -11.56
N PRO A 140 -10.82 11.00 -12.89
CA PRO A 140 -9.86 10.31 -13.77
C PRO A 140 -8.54 11.07 -14.01
N LYS A 141 -8.31 12.16 -13.31
CA LYS A 141 -7.04 12.90 -13.40
C LYS A 141 -5.92 12.13 -12.70
N THR A 142 -4.67 12.40 -13.11
CA THR A 142 -3.53 11.57 -12.74
C THR A 142 -2.31 12.35 -12.28
N ALA A 143 -2.45 13.66 -12.02
CA ALA A 143 -1.33 14.44 -11.53
C ALA A 143 -1.12 14.26 -10.02
N SER A 144 0.12 14.34 -9.61
CA SER A 144 0.52 14.47 -8.21
C SER A 144 0.30 15.90 -7.73
N ILE A 145 0.08 16.09 -6.44
CA ILE A 145 -0.11 17.40 -5.83
C ILE A 145 0.97 17.62 -4.77
N VAL A 146 1.64 18.77 -4.80
CA VAL A 146 2.57 19.18 -3.74
C VAL A 146 1.80 19.26 -2.43
N ASN A 147 2.14 18.38 -1.48
CA ASN A 147 1.47 18.28 -0.19
C ASN A 147 2.39 18.74 0.94
N GLU A 148 1.87 19.55 1.81
CA GLU A 148 2.45 19.91 3.10
C GLU A 148 1.35 19.76 4.15
N SER A 149 1.51 18.85 5.10
CA SER A 149 0.50 18.60 6.12
C SER A 149 0.52 19.70 7.17
N ASN A 150 -0.68 20.17 7.54
CA ASN A 150 -0.89 21.06 8.68
C ASN A 150 -1.65 20.33 9.81
N TYR A 151 -1.86 19.03 9.69
CA TYR A 151 -2.55 18.25 10.70
C TYR A 151 -1.70 18.13 11.96
N ARG A 152 -2.34 18.32 13.12
CA ARG A 152 -1.72 18.10 14.42
C ARG A 152 -2.39 16.92 15.09
N TRP A 153 -1.62 15.88 15.34
CA TRP A 153 -2.07 14.72 16.06
C TRP A 153 -2.46 15.08 17.51
N SER A 154 -3.45 14.39 18.03
CA SER A 154 -3.93 14.51 19.42
C SER A 154 -4.11 13.13 20.05
N ASP A 155 -3.46 12.11 19.51
CA ASP A 155 -3.57 10.71 19.89
C ASP A 155 -2.32 10.17 20.63
N ASP A 156 -1.53 11.04 21.24
CA ASP A 156 -0.30 10.69 22.00
C ASP A 156 -0.56 9.55 22.99
N LYS A 157 -1.68 9.63 23.74
CA LYS A 157 -2.05 8.58 24.68
C LYS A 157 -2.28 7.23 24.02
N TRP A 158 -2.88 7.23 22.82
CA TRP A 158 -3.08 6.01 22.04
C TRP A 158 -1.74 5.44 21.61
N MET A 159 -0.86 6.26 21.05
CA MET A 159 0.46 5.87 20.56
C MET A 159 1.36 5.32 21.68
N ASP A 160 1.35 5.93 22.85
CA ASP A 160 2.08 5.42 24.03
C ASP A 160 1.56 4.05 24.47
N ASN A 161 0.23 3.88 24.53
CA ASN A 161 -0.40 2.61 24.89
C ASN A 161 -0.18 1.53 23.82
N ARG A 162 -0.17 1.90 22.53
CA ARG A 162 0.11 0.97 21.44
C ARG A 162 1.46 0.27 21.63
N GLY A 163 2.50 1.00 22.01
CA GLY A 163 3.83 0.44 22.28
C GLY A 163 3.85 -0.65 23.35
N LEU A 164 2.84 -0.66 24.25
CA LEU A 164 2.68 -1.66 25.32
C LEU A 164 1.69 -2.76 24.96
N PHE A 165 0.93 -2.60 23.89
CA PHE A 165 -0.10 -3.53 23.46
C PHE A 165 0.50 -4.85 22.98
N GLN A 166 -0.12 -5.95 23.38
CA GLN A 166 0.27 -7.31 23.00
C GLN A 166 -0.87 -7.97 22.23
N PRO A 167 -0.93 -7.78 20.89
CA PRO A 167 -2.06 -8.22 20.09
C PRO A 167 -2.40 -9.70 20.25
N TRP A 168 -1.37 -10.56 20.34
CA TRP A 168 -1.57 -12.01 20.49
C TRP A 168 -2.20 -12.42 21.83
N LYS A 169 -2.11 -11.60 22.87
CA LYS A 169 -2.71 -11.86 24.20
C LYS A 169 -4.04 -11.14 24.41
N SER A 170 -4.37 -10.17 23.58
CA SER A 170 -5.55 -9.31 23.75
C SER A 170 -6.74 -9.82 22.95
N PRO A 171 -7.98 -9.63 23.42
CA PRO A 171 -9.16 -9.84 22.59
C PRO A 171 -9.13 -8.84 21.43
N ILE A 172 -9.35 -9.33 20.22
CA ILE A 172 -9.38 -8.54 18.99
C ILE A 172 -10.62 -8.92 18.18
N SER A 173 -11.35 -7.93 17.72
CA SER A 173 -12.50 -8.03 16.85
C SER A 173 -12.39 -6.94 15.80
N ILE A 174 -12.31 -7.34 14.51
CA ILE A 174 -12.00 -6.47 13.39
C ILE A 174 -13.22 -6.34 12.50
N TYR A 175 -13.53 -5.11 12.08
CA TYR A 175 -14.53 -4.83 11.06
C TYR A 175 -13.85 -4.40 9.77
N GLU A 176 -13.90 -5.25 8.73
CA GLU A 176 -13.40 -4.92 7.40
C GLU A 176 -14.38 -4.02 6.67
N VAL A 177 -13.90 -2.93 6.06
CA VAL A 177 -14.76 -1.95 5.39
C VAL A 177 -14.13 -1.37 4.12
N HIS A 178 -14.93 -1.35 3.04
CA HIS A 178 -14.64 -0.54 1.85
C HIS A 178 -15.31 0.83 1.99
N LEU A 179 -14.52 1.89 2.10
CA LEU A 179 -15.01 3.24 2.42
C LEU A 179 -16.02 3.78 1.40
N GLY A 180 -15.86 3.44 0.12
CA GLY A 180 -16.72 3.92 -0.97
C GLY A 180 -18.10 3.27 -1.04
N SER A 181 -18.28 2.07 -0.47
CA SER A 181 -19.53 1.31 -0.56
C SER A 181 -20.25 1.12 0.78
N TRP A 182 -19.57 1.30 1.92
CA TRP A 182 -20.17 1.13 3.24
C TRP A 182 -21.37 2.07 3.45
N ARG A 183 -21.17 3.37 3.21
CA ARG A 183 -22.21 4.39 3.06
C ARG A 183 -21.73 5.37 1.99
N GLN A 184 -22.45 5.43 0.89
CA GLN A 184 -22.01 6.19 -0.29
C GLN A 184 -22.02 7.71 -0.05
N GLY A 185 -21.05 8.41 -0.64
CA GLY A 185 -20.98 9.87 -0.67
C GLY A 185 -20.40 10.52 0.59
N LEU A 186 -19.85 9.76 1.53
CA LEU A 186 -19.23 10.30 2.73
C LEU A 186 -17.77 10.68 2.49
N SER A 187 -17.37 11.84 3.04
CA SER A 187 -15.97 12.24 3.16
C SER A 187 -15.27 11.54 4.33
N TYR A 188 -13.93 11.56 4.38
CA TYR A 188 -13.16 11.04 5.53
C TYR A 188 -13.64 11.61 6.87
N ARG A 189 -14.01 12.90 6.93
CA ARG A 189 -14.50 13.54 8.16
C ARG A 189 -15.89 13.04 8.56
N GLN A 190 -16.78 12.80 7.61
CA GLN A 190 -18.09 12.21 7.88
C GLN A 190 -17.98 10.73 8.26
N LEU A 191 -17.10 9.98 7.57
CA LEU A 191 -16.78 8.60 7.93
C LEU A 191 -16.25 8.50 9.37
N ALA A 192 -15.41 9.43 9.81
CA ALA A 192 -14.92 9.46 11.20
C ALA A 192 -16.07 9.40 12.22
N GLN A 193 -17.11 10.19 12.00
CA GLN A 193 -18.26 10.25 12.92
C GLN A 193 -19.16 9.01 12.78
N GLU A 194 -19.59 8.71 11.56
CA GLU A 194 -20.60 7.66 11.33
C GLU A 194 -20.04 6.24 11.52
N LEU A 195 -18.83 5.97 11.00
CA LEU A 195 -18.19 4.68 11.16
C LEU A 195 -17.71 4.49 12.61
N GLY A 196 -17.14 5.54 13.21
CA GLY A 196 -16.72 5.51 14.63
C GLY A 196 -17.87 5.14 15.55
N GLN A 197 -19.04 5.78 15.39
CA GLN A 197 -20.25 5.45 16.17
C GLN A 197 -20.69 4.01 15.94
N TYR A 198 -20.72 3.55 14.69
CA TYR A 198 -21.08 2.17 14.35
C TYR A 198 -20.17 1.14 15.01
N LEU A 199 -18.85 1.36 14.97
CA LEU A 199 -17.87 0.44 15.55
C LEU A 199 -18.02 0.31 17.06
N ILE A 200 -18.28 1.42 17.76
CA ILE A 200 -18.57 1.43 19.21
C ILE A 200 -19.87 0.68 19.52
N GLU A 201 -20.95 0.95 18.79
CA GLU A 201 -22.24 0.28 18.98
C GLU A 201 -22.17 -1.23 18.75
N GLN A 202 -21.31 -1.67 17.84
CA GLN A 202 -21.10 -3.09 17.53
C GLN A 202 -19.97 -3.74 18.35
N ASN A 203 -19.30 -3.00 19.23
CA ASN A 203 -18.20 -3.47 20.08
C ASN A 203 -16.99 -4.02 19.31
N PHE A 204 -16.67 -3.47 18.14
CA PHE A 204 -15.42 -3.77 17.46
C PHE A 204 -14.25 -3.07 18.15
N THR A 205 -13.09 -3.74 18.17
CA THR A 205 -11.85 -3.17 18.72
C THR A 205 -11.01 -2.50 17.66
N HIS A 206 -11.12 -2.96 16.40
CA HIS A 206 -10.37 -2.45 15.26
C HIS A 206 -11.27 -2.34 14.04
N VAL A 207 -10.87 -1.48 13.13
CA VAL A 207 -11.37 -1.44 11.76
C VAL A 207 -10.23 -1.77 10.80
N GLU A 208 -10.51 -2.54 9.75
CA GLU A 208 -9.61 -2.79 8.63
C GLU A 208 -10.16 -2.08 7.40
N PHE A 209 -9.42 -1.09 6.91
CA PHE A 209 -9.76 -0.43 5.65
C PHE A 209 -9.22 -1.23 4.48
N MET A 210 -10.10 -1.66 3.57
CA MET A 210 -9.69 -2.11 2.25
C MET A 210 -8.82 -1.02 1.60
N PRO A 211 -7.99 -1.33 0.56
CA PRO A 211 -6.90 -0.46 0.16
C PRO A 211 -7.32 1.01 -0.04
N VAL A 212 -6.61 1.91 0.62
CA VAL A 212 -6.82 3.37 0.52
C VAL A 212 -5.70 4.09 -0.23
N GLY A 213 -4.66 3.40 -0.69
CA GLY A 213 -3.70 3.97 -1.63
C GLY A 213 -4.44 4.47 -2.88
N GLU A 214 -4.00 5.59 -3.51
CA GLU A 214 -4.72 6.09 -4.70
C GLU A 214 -4.70 5.07 -5.84
N TYR A 215 -5.83 4.95 -6.54
CA TYR A 215 -6.05 3.99 -7.62
C TYR A 215 -6.96 4.58 -8.70
N PRO A 216 -6.79 4.22 -10.00
CA PRO A 216 -7.56 4.82 -11.09
C PRO A 216 -8.91 4.15 -11.34
N TYR A 217 -9.04 2.86 -11.04
CA TYR A 217 -10.15 2.01 -11.47
C TYR A 217 -11.05 1.62 -10.28
N ASP A 218 -12.20 2.28 -10.13
CA ASP A 218 -13.13 2.07 -9.02
C ASP A 218 -13.53 0.61 -8.77
N PRO A 219 -13.82 -0.22 -9.83
CA PRO A 219 -14.15 -1.63 -9.62
C PRO A 219 -13.02 -2.49 -9.05
N SER A 220 -11.78 -1.97 -8.94
CA SER A 220 -10.69 -2.66 -8.24
C SER A 220 -10.75 -2.54 -6.71
N TRP A 221 -11.63 -1.68 -6.17
CA TRP A 221 -11.74 -1.36 -4.74
C TRP A 221 -10.44 -0.94 -4.06
N GLY A 222 -9.49 -0.46 -4.85
CA GLY A 222 -8.18 -0.04 -4.38
C GLY A 222 -7.07 -1.09 -4.55
N TYR A 223 -7.35 -2.30 -5.02
CA TYR A 223 -6.31 -3.32 -5.23
C TYR A 223 -5.41 -3.07 -6.46
N GLN A 224 -5.72 -2.07 -7.29
CA GLN A 224 -4.85 -1.62 -8.40
C GLN A 224 -4.20 -0.27 -8.05
N VAL A 225 -3.32 -0.28 -7.06
CA VAL A 225 -2.67 0.91 -6.49
C VAL A 225 -1.74 1.57 -7.51
N THR A 226 -1.87 2.89 -7.67
CA THR A 226 -0.97 3.73 -8.47
C THR A 226 -0.13 4.70 -7.64
N SER A 227 -0.52 5.00 -6.40
CA SER A 227 0.25 5.84 -5.47
C SER A 227 0.34 5.18 -4.10
N TYR A 228 1.53 4.72 -3.76
CA TYR A 228 1.82 3.95 -2.54
C TYR A 228 1.99 4.81 -1.29
N PHE A 229 2.03 6.15 -1.44
CA PHE A 229 2.24 7.12 -0.36
C PHE A 229 1.12 8.18 -0.28
N ALA A 230 0.06 8.06 -1.09
CA ALA A 230 -1.06 8.99 -1.05
C ALA A 230 -2.36 8.23 -0.74
N PRO A 231 -3.12 8.64 0.29
CA PRO A 231 -4.47 8.16 0.45
C PRO A 231 -5.36 8.66 -0.70
N THR A 232 -6.32 7.83 -1.11
CA THR A 232 -7.21 8.18 -2.21
C THR A 232 -7.93 9.51 -1.97
N SER A 233 -7.89 10.35 -2.97
CA SER A 233 -8.50 11.68 -2.96
C SER A 233 -10.04 11.68 -3.07
N ARG A 234 -10.65 10.50 -3.27
CA ARG A 234 -12.11 10.33 -3.41
C ARG A 234 -12.89 10.82 -2.19
N PHE A 235 -12.30 10.73 -1.01
CA PHE A 235 -12.99 11.01 0.25
C PHE A 235 -12.48 12.27 0.95
N GLY A 236 -11.49 12.94 0.40
CA GLY A 236 -10.90 14.16 0.96
C GLY A 236 -9.38 14.23 0.84
N SER A 237 -8.78 15.14 1.61
CA SER A 237 -7.34 15.36 1.65
C SER A 237 -6.62 14.31 2.53
N PRO A 238 -5.29 14.20 2.42
CA PRO A 238 -4.49 13.40 3.36
C PRO A 238 -4.67 13.82 4.83
N ASP A 239 -4.89 15.09 5.11
CA ASP A 239 -5.15 15.58 6.47
C ASP A 239 -6.56 15.19 6.95
N ASP A 240 -7.53 15.07 6.06
CA ASP A 240 -8.86 14.53 6.41
C ASP A 240 -8.78 13.02 6.75
N PHE A 241 -7.90 12.28 6.08
CA PHE A 241 -7.65 10.89 6.43
C PHE A 241 -6.94 10.76 7.79
N ARG A 242 -5.95 11.64 8.10
CA ARG A 242 -5.37 11.72 9.45
C ARG A 242 -6.43 12.02 10.51
N TYR A 243 -7.37 12.92 10.21
CA TYR A 243 -8.48 13.21 11.10
C TYR A 243 -9.35 11.99 11.37
N LEU A 244 -9.67 11.20 10.34
CA LEU A 244 -10.43 9.95 10.51
C LEU A 244 -9.71 9.00 11.49
N ILE A 245 -8.42 8.77 11.31
CA ILE A 245 -7.63 7.88 12.16
C ILE A 245 -7.55 8.41 13.59
N GLY A 246 -7.18 9.68 13.77
CA GLY A 246 -7.10 10.30 15.10
C GLY A 246 -8.44 10.30 15.85
N HIS A 247 -9.56 10.44 15.12
CA HIS A 247 -10.89 10.32 15.71
C HIS A 247 -11.18 8.88 16.17
N LEU A 248 -10.85 7.86 15.36
CA LEU A 248 -11.01 6.45 15.74
C LEU A 248 -10.16 6.10 16.97
N HIS A 249 -8.91 6.57 17.03
CA HIS A 249 -8.05 6.42 18.21
C HIS A 249 -8.65 7.06 19.46
N SER A 250 -9.30 8.24 19.33
CA SER A 250 -9.98 8.89 20.45
C SER A 250 -11.15 8.09 20.99
N LEU A 251 -11.75 7.23 20.18
CA LEU A 251 -12.81 6.29 20.54
C LEU A 251 -12.29 4.94 21.04
N GLY A 252 -10.97 4.73 21.06
CA GLY A 252 -10.37 3.45 21.47
C GLY A 252 -10.39 2.37 20.38
N ILE A 253 -10.53 2.76 19.11
CA ILE A 253 -10.57 1.86 17.95
C ILE A 253 -9.23 1.91 17.22
N GLY A 254 -8.56 0.76 17.06
CA GLY A 254 -7.35 0.62 16.25
C GLY A 254 -7.66 0.56 14.77
N VAL A 255 -6.69 0.96 13.94
CA VAL A 255 -6.85 1.03 12.48
C VAL A 255 -5.85 0.12 11.79
N ILE A 256 -6.36 -0.82 10.99
CA ILE A 256 -5.58 -1.69 10.12
C ILE A 256 -5.80 -1.23 8.69
N LEU A 257 -4.73 -1.22 7.91
CA LEU A 257 -4.78 -0.88 6.49
C LEU A 257 -4.46 -2.10 5.65
N ASP A 258 -5.29 -2.35 4.63
CA ASP A 258 -4.98 -3.32 3.59
C ASP A 258 -3.92 -2.74 2.64
N TRP A 259 -2.75 -3.36 2.61
CA TRP A 259 -1.57 -2.92 1.86
C TRP A 259 -1.22 -3.93 0.77
N VAL A 260 -1.05 -3.44 -0.47
CA VAL A 260 -0.92 -4.26 -1.68
C VAL A 260 0.51 -4.21 -2.25
N PRO A 261 1.49 -4.93 -1.67
CA PRO A 261 2.86 -4.95 -2.19
C PRO A 261 3.09 -6.04 -3.24
N ALA A 262 2.07 -6.82 -3.60
CA ALA A 262 2.21 -7.94 -4.52
C ALA A 262 2.29 -7.50 -5.98
N HIS A 263 1.51 -6.49 -6.35
CA HIS A 263 1.35 -6.10 -7.75
C HIS A 263 0.89 -4.65 -7.90
N PHE A 264 0.92 -4.14 -9.15
CA PHE A 264 0.41 -2.83 -9.53
C PHE A 264 -0.14 -2.84 -10.96
N PRO A 265 -1.02 -1.90 -11.34
CA PRO A 265 -1.64 -1.87 -12.67
C PRO A 265 -0.65 -1.47 -13.77
N LYS A 266 -1.02 -1.79 -15.03
CA LYS A 266 -0.23 -1.50 -16.24
C LYS A 266 -0.38 -0.07 -16.75
N ASP A 267 -0.94 0.84 -15.95
CA ASP A 267 -1.13 2.24 -16.32
C ASP A 267 0.21 2.92 -16.57
N GLU A 268 0.46 3.30 -17.81
CA GLU A 268 1.75 3.83 -18.28
C GLU A 268 2.15 5.14 -17.56
N TRP A 269 1.18 5.91 -17.09
CA TRP A 269 1.42 7.14 -16.36
C TRP A 269 1.79 6.94 -14.87
N ALA A 270 1.76 5.69 -14.38
CA ALA A 270 2.12 5.33 -13.01
C ALA A 270 3.50 4.64 -12.96
N LEU A 271 3.64 3.51 -12.25
CA LEU A 271 4.92 2.82 -12.07
C LEU A 271 5.36 2.00 -13.29
N ALA A 272 4.42 1.55 -14.13
CA ALA A 272 4.74 0.67 -15.25
C ALA A 272 5.72 1.35 -16.22
N HIS A 273 6.86 0.68 -16.47
CA HIS A 273 7.93 1.16 -17.35
C HIS A 273 8.39 2.60 -17.05
N LEU A 274 8.46 3.00 -15.78
CA LEU A 274 8.64 4.37 -15.32
C LEU A 274 9.75 5.15 -16.05
N ASP A 275 10.91 4.54 -16.26
CA ASP A 275 12.05 5.17 -16.94
C ASP A 275 12.26 4.69 -18.38
N GLY A 276 11.20 4.09 -18.98
CA GLY A 276 11.23 3.46 -20.29
C GLY A 276 11.80 2.04 -20.27
N THR A 277 12.02 1.47 -19.09
CA THR A 277 12.41 0.07 -18.86
C THR A 277 11.54 -0.58 -17.80
N CYS A 278 11.60 -1.90 -17.63
CA CYS A 278 10.98 -2.60 -16.52
C CYS A 278 11.74 -2.28 -15.22
N LEU A 279 11.42 -1.11 -14.62
CA LEU A 279 12.14 -0.59 -13.46
C LEU A 279 11.63 -1.19 -12.15
N TYR A 280 10.33 -1.17 -11.93
CA TYR A 280 9.67 -1.74 -10.74
C TYR A 280 9.26 -3.19 -10.94
N GLU A 281 9.08 -3.64 -12.17
CA GLU A 281 8.67 -4.97 -12.59
C GLU A 281 9.81 -5.77 -13.22
N HIS A 282 9.58 -7.08 -13.48
CA HIS A 282 10.48 -7.90 -14.28
C HIS A 282 10.20 -7.76 -15.78
N GLU A 283 11.24 -7.84 -16.60
CA GLU A 283 11.12 -7.82 -18.07
C GLU A 283 10.48 -9.10 -18.62
N ASP A 284 10.77 -10.26 -18.02
CA ASP A 284 10.15 -11.53 -18.42
C ASP A 284 8.75 -11.64 -17.82
N PRO A 285 7.68 -11.73 -18.64
CA PRO A 285 6.30 -11.77 -18.15
C PRO A 285 6.00 -12.99 -17.28
N ARG A 286 6.79 -14.08 -17.38
CA ARG A 286 6.69 -15.24 -16.49
C ARG A 286 7.04 -14.92 -15.03
N LEU A 287 7.76 -13.82 -14.80
CA LEU A 287 8.12 -13.29 -13.48
C LEU A 287 7.43 -11.96 -13.18
N GLY A 288 7.09 -11.20 -14.23
CA GLY A 288 6.67 -9.80 -14.14
C GLY A 288 5.18 -9.54 -14.28
N GLU A 289 4.35 -10.54 -14.62
CA GLU A 289 2.92 -10.35 -14.82
C GLU A 289 2.07 -11.38 -14.08
N HIS A 290 0.94 -10.96 -13.51
CA HIS A 290 -0.10 -11.84 -13.01
C HIS A 290 -1.11 -12.16 -14.14
N PRO A 291 -1.23 -13.43 -14.57
CA PRO A 291 -2.17 -13.79 -15.65
C PRO A 291 -3.63 -13.57 -15.26
N ASP A 292 -3.99 -13.81 -13.99
CA ASP A 292 -5.39 -13.72 -13.52
C ASP A 292 -5.88 -12.28 -13.37
N TRP A 293 -5.00 -11.36 -12.95
CA TRP A 293 -5.37 -9.98 -12.63
C TRP A 293 -4.95 -8.97 -13.69
N GLY A 294 -4.13 -9.39 -14.67
CA GLY A 294 -3.60 -8.51 -15.71
C GLY A 294 -2.69 -7.41 -15.18
N THR A 295 -2.13 -7.58 -13.99
CA THR A 295 -1.26 -6.61 -13.30
C THR A 295 0.22 -6.99 -13.44
N LEU A 296 1.12 -6.05 -13.10
CA LEU A 296 2.57 -6.27 -13.03
C LEU A 296 2.97 -6.70 -11.63
N ILE A 297 4.00 -7.56 -11.54
CA ILE A 297 4.59 -8.04 -10.27
C ILE A 297 5.84 -7.23 -9.99
N PHE A 298 6.00 -6.77 -8.74
CA PHE A 298 7.21 -6.08 -8.31
C PHE A 298 8.46 -6.96 -8.40
N ASN A 299 9.56 -6.38 -8.86
CA ASN A 299 10.87 -7.03 -8.89
C ASN A 299 11.54 -6.97 -7.51
N TYR A 300 11.19 -7.89 -6.62
CA TYR A 300 11.75 -7.96 -5.26
C TYR A 300 13.25 -8.23 -5.21
N SER A 301 13.88 -8.66 -6.31
CA SER A 301 15.33 -8.85 -6.38
C SER A 301 16.10 -7.54 -6.49
N ARG A 302 15.43 -6.44 -6.91
CA ARG A 302 16.03 -5.10 -6.99
C ARG A 302 15.97 -4.41 -5.63
N ASN A 303 17.13 -3.99 -5.13
CA ASN A 303 17.25 -3.37 -3.80
C ASN A 303 16.36 -2.13 -3.63
N GLU A 304 16.34 -1.25 -4.63
CA GLU A 304 15.58 -0.01 -4.61
C GLU A 304 14.07 -0.26 -4.63
N VAL A 305 13.61 -1.31 -5.32
CA VAL A 305 12.19 -1.71 -5.33
C VAL A 305 11.75 -2.26 -3.98
N ARG A 306 12.57 -3.13 -3.35
CA ARG A 306 12.30 -3.56 -1.97
C ARG A 306 12.27 -2.37 -1.02
N ASN A 307 13.24 -1.47 -1.14
CA ASN A 307 13.31 -0.26 -0.32
C ASN A 307 12.06 0.62 -0.49
N PHE A 308 11.57 0.82 -1.72
CA PHE A 308 10.34 1.54 -2.00
C PHE A 308 9.14 0.93 -1.27
N LEU A 309 8.99 -0.40 -1.33
CA LEU A 309 7.89 -1.10 -0.66
C LEU A 309 8.02 -1.07 0.87
N VAL A 310 9.21 -1.33 1.42
CA VAL A 310 9.44 -1.23 2.87
C VAL A 310 9.14 0.19 3.36
N ALA A 311 9.65 1.21 2.65
CA ALA A 311 9.37 2.61 3.00
C ALA A 311 7.87 2.94 2.91
N SER A 312 7.12 2.37 1.95
CA SER A 312 5.66 2.54 1.88
C SER A 312 4.96 1.97 3.11
N ALA A 313 5.32 0.75 3.54
CA ALA A 313 4.77 0.17 4.77
C ALA A 313 5.03 1.06 5.99
N LEU A 314 6.28 1.50 6.15
CA LEU A 314 6.68 2.36 7.27
C LEU A 314 6.00 3.73 7.23
N TYR A 315 5.79 4.30 6.05
CA TYR A 315 5.09 5.57 5.87
C TYR A 315 3.66 5.54 6.41
N TRP A 316 2.89 4.49 6.13
CA TRP A 316 1.54 4.35 6.67
C TRP A 316 1.53 4.24 8.18
N LEU A 317 2.47 3.46 8.74
CA LEU A 317 2.60 3.27 10.19
C LEU A 317 3.06 4.54 10.93
N GLU A 318 3.96 5.34 10.30
CA GLU A 318 4.54 6.54 10.89
C GLU A 318 3.69 7.79 10.63
N SER A 319 3.41 8.09 9.35
CA SER A 319 2.79 9.36 8.95
C SER A 319 1.26 9.38 9.15
N PHE A 320 0.64 8.20 9.26
CA PHE A 320 -0.80 8.05 9.49
C PHE A 320 -1.14 7.32 10.79
N HIS A 321 -0.17 6.98 11.62
CA HIS A 321 -0.37 6.28 12.90
C HIS A 321 -1.17 4.96 12.79
N ILE A 322 -1.13 4.30 11.63
CA ILE A 322 -1.83 3.01 11.40
C ILE A 322 -1.32 1.96 12.40
N ASP A 323 -2.22 1.15 12.96
CA ASP A 323 -1.91 0.17 14.01
C ASP A 323 -1.59 -1.22 13.46
N GLY A 324 -1.79 -1.44 12.18
CA GLY A 324 -1.44 -2.70 11.52
C GLY A 324 -1.61 -2.65 10.02
N LEU A 325 -0.92 -3.55 9.34
CA LEU A 325 -1.05 -3.77 7.90
C LEU A 325 -1.51 -5.19 7.64
N ARG A 326 -2.61 -5.35 6.91
CA ARG A 326 -2.95 -6.60 6.25
C ARG A 326 -2.25 -6.60 4.90
N VAL A 327 -1.42 -7.58 4.67
CA VAL A 327 -0.61 -7.71 3.44
C VAL A 327 -1.36 -8.60 2.46
N ASP A 328 -1.79 -7.97 1.37
CA ASP A 328 -2.58 -8.59 0.31
C ASP A 328 -1.79 -9.63 -0.48
N ALA A 329 -2.45 -10.73 -0.85
CA ALA A 329 -1.99 -11.71 -1.82
C ALA A 329 -0.59 -12.30 -1.55
N VAL A 330 -0.23 -12.54 -0.30
CA VAL A 330 1.09 -13.07 0.08
C VAL A 330 1.40 -14.39 -0.63
N ALA A 331 0.42 -15.28 -0.81
CA ALA A 331 0.59 -16.52 -1.55
C ALA A 331 1.12 -16.28 -2.99
N SER A 332 0.61 -15.26 -3.67
CA SER A 332 1.04 -14.90 -5.03
C SER A 332 2.48 -14.40 -5.10
N MET A 333 2.98 -13.84 -4.00
CA MET A 333 4.37 -13.39 -3.88
C MET A 333 5.33 -14.54 -3.62
N LEU A 334 4.91 -15.52 -2.81
CA LEU A 334 5.76 -16.62 -2.36
C LEU A 334 6.04 -17.67 -3.44
N TYR A 335 5.14 -17.81 -4.43
CA TYR A 335 5.23 -18.89 -5.40
C TYR A 335 5.36 -18.38 -6.84
N LEU A 336 6.45 -18.76 -7.50
CA LEU A 336 6.73 -18.42 -8.91
C LEU A 336 5.75 -19.08 -9.90
N ASP A 337 5.13 -20.19 -9.50
CA ASP A 337 4.12 -20.93 -10.26
C ASP A 337 2.67 -20.56 -9.90
N TYR A 338 2.45 -19.50 -9.10
CA TYR A 338 1.10 -19.09 -8.69
C TYR A 338 0.23 -18.78 -9.91
N SER A 339 -0.92 -19.45 -10.02
CA SER A 339 -1.88 -19.34 -11.14
C SER A 339 -1.27 -19.58 -12.54
N ARG A 340 -0.18 -20.36 -12.63
CA ARG A 340 0.52 -20.63 -13.89
C ARG A 340 0.54 -22.13 -14.19
N LYS A 341 0.54 -22.44 -15.50
CA LYS A 341 0.71 -23.79 -16.00
C LYS A 341 2.19 -24.14 -16.13
N GLU A 342 2.45 -25.43 -16.31
CA GLU A 342 3.81 -25.91 -16.64
C GLU A 342 4.34 -25.19 -17.90
N GLY A 343 5.59 -24.66 -17.81
CA GLY A 343 6.22 -23.85 -18.85
C GLY A 343 5.89 -22.36 -18.83
N GLU A 344 4.93 -21.90 -18.02
CA GLU A 344 4.53 -20.49 -17.90
C GLU A 344 5.24 -19.77 -16.72
N TRP A 345 6.15 -20.43 -16.04
CA TRP A 345 6.92 -19.88 -14.93
C TRP A 345 8.40 -20.31 -15.00
N ILE A 346 9.24 -19.66 -14.19
CA ILE A 346 10.68 -19.92 -14.11
C ILE A 346 11.01 -20.33 -12.69
N ALA A 347 11.66 -21.49 -12.54
CA ALA A 347 12.14 -21.97 -11.25
C ALA A 347 13.22 -21.05 -10.66
N ASN A 348 13.34 -21.03 -9.33
CA ASN A 348 14.41 -20.33 -8.64
C ASN A 348 15.78 -21.00 -8.89
N GLU A 349 16.86 -20.39 -8.39
CA GLU A 349 18.22 -20.85 -8.56
C GLU A 349 18.51 -22.28 -8.04
N PHE A 350 17.62 -22.81 -7.18
CA PHE A 350 17.70 -24.19 -6.67
C PHE A 350 16.73 -25.15 -7.38
N GLY A 351 16.03 -24.70 -8.42
CA GLY A 351 15.05 -25.49 -9.16
C GLY A 351 13.66 -25.57 -8.48
N GLY A 352 13.45 -24.84 -7.41
CA GLY A 352 12.18 -24.78 -6.67
C GLY A 352 11.22 -23.73 -7.22
N ARG A 353 10.00 -23.74 -6.67
CA ARG A 353 8.93 -22.80 -7.03
C ARG A 353 8.84 -21.57 -6.10
N GLU A 354 9.60 -21.54 -5.03
CA GLU A 354 9.60 -20.49 -4.05
C GLU A 354 10.27 -19.24 -4.61
N ASN A 355 9.63 -18.08 -4.47
CA ASN A 355 10.21 -16.78 -4.81
C ASN A 355 11.08 -16.27 -3.67
N LEU A 356 12.37 -16.63 -3.70
CA LEU A 356 13.30 -16.31 -2.61
C LEU A 356 13.49 -14.81 -2.41
N ALA A 357 13.36 -14.01 -3.46
CA ALA A 357 13.44 -12.56 -3.35
C ALA A 357 12.23 -11.96 -2.62
N ALA A 358 11.03 -12.49 -2.86
CA ALA A 358 9.82 -12.09 -2.14
C ALA A 358 9.85 -12.54 -0.67
N VAL A 359 10.34 -13.75 -0.38
CA VAL A 359 10.57 -14.21 0.99
C VAL A 359 11.47 -13.24 1.75
N LYS A 360 12.62 -12.88 1.18
CA LYS A 360 13.53 -11.90 1.77
C LYS A 360 12.89 -10.54 1.98
N PHE A 361 12.12 -10.07 1.00
CA PHE A 361 11.38 -8.80 1.13
C PHE A 361 10.37 -8.84 2.29
N LEU A 362 9.56 -9.89 2.40
CA LEU A 362 8.57 -10.03 3.47
C LEU A 362 9.22 -10.07 4.85
N GLN A 363 10.32 -10.82 4.99
CA GLN A 363 11.12 -10.86 6.22
C GLN A 363 11.69 -9.49 6.59
N GLU A 364 12.20 -8.75 5.61
CA GLU A 364 12.73 -7.39 5.81
C GLU A 364 11.63 -6.42 6.24
N ALA A 365 10.47 -6.45 5.55
CA ALA A 365 9.34 -5.57 5.83
C ALA A 365 8.76 -5.81 7.23
N THR A 366 8.52 -7.06 7.61
CA THR A 366 7.97 -7.41 8.93
C THR A 366 8.95 -7.09 10.05
N ALA A 367 10.22 -7.48 9.92
CA ALA A 367 11.23 -7.22 10.93
C ALA A 367 11.47 -5.72 11.14
N THR A 368 11.52 -4.93 10.06
CA THR A 368 11.72 -3.48 10.14
C THR A 368 10.52 -2.78 10.77
N ALA A 369 9.29 -3.17 10.35
CA ALA A 369 8.06 -2.62 10.91
C ALA A 369 7.95 -2.85 12.42
N TYR A 370 8.13 -4.09 12.88
CA TYR A 370 8.07 -4.41 14.31
C TYR A 370 9.19 -3.77 15.13
N LYS A 371 10.39 -3.62 14.54
CA LYS A 371 11.51 -2.94 15.21
C LYS A 371 11.21 -1.46 15.46
N ARG A 372 10.58 -0.79 14.48
CA ARG A 372 10.30 0.65 14.56
C ARG A 372 9.01 0.97 15.32
N PHE A 373 8.01 0.12 15.20
CA PHE A 373 6.66 0.36 15.71
C PHE A 373 6.18 -0.79 16.59
N PRO A 374 6.57 -0.81 17.89
CA PRO A 374 6.07 -1.83 18.82
C PRO A 374 4.54 -1.81 18.94
N GLY A 375 3.93 -2.98 19.11
CA GLY A 375 2.50 -3.14 19.33
C GLY A 375 1.61 -3.14 18.09
N ILE A 376 2.17 -2.94 16.91
CA ILE A 376 1.45 -3.05 15.63
C ILE A 376 1.12 -4.50 15.28
N MET A 377 0.32 -4.67 14.22
CA MET A 377 -0.02 -5.97 13.65
C MET A 377 0.39 -6.04 12.18
N MET A 378 1.24 -7.00 11.82
CA MET A 378 1.47 -7.41 10.42
C MET A 378 0.70 -8.69 10.18
N ILE A 379 -0.27 -8.66 9.28
CA ILE A 379 -1.25 -9.73 9.04
C ILE A 379 -1.07 -10.24 7.62
N ALA A 380 -0.82 -11.53 7.42
CA ALA A 380 -0.67 -12.10 6.09
C ALA A 380 -2.00 -12.64 5.57
N GLU A 381 -2.41 -12.23 4.37
CA GLU A 381 -3.33 -13.02 3.58
C GLU A 381 -2.55 -14.09 2.82
N GLU A 382 -2.49 -15.27 3.42
CA GLU A 382 -1.76 -16.40 2.87
C GLU A 382 -2.61 -17.67 2.99
N SER A 383 -3.03 -18.22 1.86
CA SER A 383 -4.01 -19.31 1.77
C SER A 383 -3.39 -20.71 1.60
N THR A 384 -2.05 -20.78 1.49
CA THR A 384 -1.36 -22.03 1.21
C THR A 384 -0.83 -22.73 2.49
N ALA A 385 -0.19 -23.87 2.31
CA ALA A 385 0.48 -24.61 3.38
C ALA A 385 1.92 -24.11 3.65
N TRP A 386 2.26 -22.87 3.28
CA TRP A 386 3.57 -22.31 3.64
C TRP A 386 3.73 -22.29 5.15
N SER A 387 4.80 -22.91 5.64
CA SER A 387 5.01 -23.03 7.08
C SER A 387 5.78 -21.84 7.64
N GLY A 388 5.45 -21.45 8.89
CA GLY A 388 6.17 -20.38 9.59
C GLY A 388 5.86 -18.99 9.06
N VAL A 389 4.67 -18.75 8.52
CA VAL A 389 4.22 -17.39 8.15
C VAL A 389 4.29 -16.47 9.36
N THR A 390 3.83 -16.96 10.53
CA THR A 390 3.92 -16.22 11.79
C THR A 390 5.14 -16.62 12.65
N GLY A 391 6.07 -17.36 12.06
CA GLY A 391 7.33 -17.74 12.69
C GLY A 391 8.35 -16.60 12.67
N ASP A 392 9.27 -16.64 13.64
CA ASP A 392 10.35 -15.66 13.75
C ASP A 392 11.29 -15.71 12.52
N THR A 393 11.67 -14.55 12.00
CA THR A 393 12.58 -14.44 10.85
C THR A 393 13.96 -15.03 11.11
N SER A 394 14.44 -15.02 12.36
CA SER A 394 15.70 -15.65 12.75
C SER A 394 15.70 -17.17 12.59
N ASN A 395 14.52 -17.78 12.57
CA ASN A 395 14.33 -19.22 12.37
C ASN A 395 13.79 -19.56 10.98
N GLY A 396 13.88 -18.62 10.03
CA GLY A 396 13.43 -18.81 8.65
C GLY A 396 11.94 -18.55 8.42
N GLY A 397 11.19 -18.11 9.43
CA GLY A 397 9.80 -17.67 9.27
C GLY A 397 9.69 -16.34 8.55
N LEU A 398 8.46 -15.94 8.18
CA LEU A 398 8.21 -14.68 7.49
C LEU A 398 8.04 -13.47 8.43
N GLY A 399 7.91 -13.70 9.74
CA GLY A 399 7.84 -12.65 10.76
C GLY A 399 6.49 -11.95 10.89
N PHE A 400 5.43 -12.44 10.25
CA PHE A 400 4.09 -11.87 10.48
C PHE A 400 3.61 -12.13 11.91
N GLY A 401 2.84 -11.21 12.46
CA GLY A 401 2.19 -11.42 13.75
C GLY A 401 0.99 -12.35 13.66
N PHE A 402 0.28 -12.30 12.51
CA PHE A 402 -0.94 -13.07 12.26
C PHE A 402 -1.03 -13.53 10.80
N LYS A 403 -1.81 -14.58 10.60
CA LYS A 403 -2.18 -15.14 9.30
C LYS A 403 -3.70 -15.33 9.24
N TRP A 404 -4.34 -14.94 8.12
CA TRP A 404 -5.73 -15.29 7.88
C TRP A 404 -5.91 -16.80 7.74
N ASN A 405 -6.90 -17.37 8.43
CA ASN A 405 -7.25 -18.78 8.31
C ASN A 405 -8.27 -18.97 7.17
N MET A 406 -7.78 -18.94 5.94
CA MET A 406 -8.62 -19.11 4.74
C MET A 406 -9.23 -20.50 4.67
N GLY A 407 -8.53 -21.54 5.15
CA GLY A 407 -9.03 -22.90 5.22
C GLY A 407 -10.26 -23.00 6.12
N TRP A 408 -10.21 -22.44 7.33
CA TRP A 408 -11.37 -22.34 8.21
C TRP A 408 -12.56 -21.66 7.53
N MET A 409 -12.32 -20.55 6.84
CA MET A 409 -13.37 -19.79 6.16
C MET A 409 -14.05 -20.63 5.07
N HIS A 410 -13.27 -21.21 4.15
CA HIS A 410 -13.78 -22.00 3.05
C HIS A 410 -14.55 -23.23 3.54
N ASP A 411 -13.95 -24.04 4.41
CA ASP A 411 -14.56 -25.27 4.93
C ASP A 411 -15.84 -24.97 5.71
N THR A 412 -15.83 -23.94 6.56
CA THR A 412 -17.01 -23.55 7.34
C THR A 412 -18.15 -23.06 6.45
N LEU A 413 -17.86 -22.21 5.46
CA LEU A 413 -18.87 -21.74 4.53
C LEU A 413 -19.41 -22.87 3.66
N GLN A 414 -18.55 -23.77 3.19
CA GLN A 414 -18.96 -24.95 2.41
C GLN A 414 -19.90 -25.85 3.23
N TYR A 415 -19.53 -26.18 4.48
CA TYR A 415 -20.40 -26.95 5.38
C TYR A 415 -21.78 -26.33 5.54
N LEU A 416 -21.85 -25.03 5.77
CA LEU A 416 -23.11 -24.32 6.00
C LEU A 416 -23.97 -24.14 4.74
N GLN A 417 -23.38 -24.26 3.56
CA GLN A 417 -24.09 -24.25 2.27
C GLN A 417 -24.80 -25.57 1.96
N HIS A 418 -24.40 -26.71 2.59
CA HIS A 418 -25.13 -27.95 2.44
C HIS A 418 -26.54 -27.85 3.05
N GLU A 419 -27.49 -28.49 2.40
CA GLU A 419 -28.82 -28.70 2.98
C GLU A 419 -28.69 -29.44 4.35
N PRO A 420 -29.43 -29.04 5.39
CA PRO A 420 -29.27 -29.60 6.72
C PRO A 420 -29.30 -31.13 6.79
N VAL A 421 -30.08 -31.78 5.93
CA VAL A 421 -30.18 -33.25 5.85
C VAL A 421 -28.87 -33.92 5.41
N HIS A 422 -28.01 -33.20 4.67
CA HIS A 422 -26.75 -33.73 4.16
C HIS A 422 -25.55 -33.39 5.07
N ARG A 423 -25.67 -32.46 6.01
CA ARG A 423 -24.55 -32.00 6.86
C ARG A 423 -23.91 -33.08 7.69
N VAL A 424 -24.66 -34.12 8.04
CA VAL A 424 -24.14 -35.30 8.77
C VAL A 424 -23.01 -36.00 8.01
N PHE A 425 -22.96 -35.91 6.70
CA PHE A 425 -21.92 -36.52 5.85
C PHE A 425 -20.72 -35.63 5.64
N HIS A 426 -20.77 -34.36 6.06
CA HIS A 426 -19.76 -33.35 5.82
C HIS A 426 -19.15 -32.75 7.10
N HIS A 427 -19.33 -33.44 8.24
CA HIS A 427 -18.93 -32.94 9.54
C HIS A 427 -17.42 -32.63 9.64
N ASN A 428 -16.59 -33.34 8.87
CA ASN A 428 -15.17 -33.11 8.77
C ASN A 428 -14.82 -31.70 8.25
N GLU A 429 -15.61 -31.08 7.37
CA GLU A 429 -15.41 -29.71 6.88
C GLU A 429 -15.45 -28.70 8.05
N LEU A 430 -16.30 -28.95 9.06
CA LEU A 430 -16.40 -28.10 10.23
C LEU A 430 -15.26 -28.29 11.25
N THR A 431 -14.71 -29.55 11.33
CA THR A 431 -13.76 -29.91 12.39
C THR A 431 -12.31 -29.94 11.93
N PHE A 432 -12.04 -29.98 10.63
CA PHE A 432 -10.68 -30.10 10.08
C PHE A 432 -9.76 -28.96 10.53
N SER A 433 -10.27 -27.72 10.56
CA SER A 433 -9.50 -26.55 10.96
C SER A 433 -8.98 -26.62 12.40
N ILE A 434 -9.60 -27.40 13.28
CA ILE A 434 -9.13 -27.61 14.66
C ILE A 434 -7.78 -28.35 14.69
N LEU A 435 -7.50 -29.21 13.72
CA LEU A 435 -6.24 -29.97 13.68
C LEU A 435 -5.01 -29.08 13.54
N TYR A 436 -5.15 -27.92 12.89
CA TYR A 436 -4.04 -27.00 12.65
C TYR A 436 -4.24 -25.63 13.30
N ALA A 437 -5.28 -25.44 14.11
CA ALA A 437 -5.65 -24.14 14.69
C ALA A 437 -4.54 -23.44 15.50
N TRP A 438 -3.50 -24.15 15.89
CA TRP A 438 -2.35 -23.64 16.67
C TRP A 438 -1.02 -23.73 15.93
N SER A 439 -1.01 -24.07 14.64
CA SER A 439 0.23 -24.11 13.84
C SER A 439 0.76 -22.70 13.49
N GLU A 440 -0.13 -21.71 13.48
CA GLU A 440 0.13 -20.31 13.21
C GLU A 440 -0.70 -19.43 14.16
N ASN A 441 -0.41 -18.13 14.23
CA ASN A 441 -1.25 -17.17 14.93
C ASN A 441 -2.42 -16.75 14.02
N PHE A 442 -3.50 -17.52 14.02
CA PHE A 442 -4.60 -17.30 13.10
C PHE A 442 -5.54 -16.16 13.48
N MET A 443 -6.00 -15.42 12.45
CA MET A 443 -7.22 -14.64 12.42
C MET A 443 -8.27 -15.35 11.57
N LEU A 444 -9.55 -15.26 11.96
CA LEU A 444 -10.66 -15.90 11.27
C LEU A 444 -11.38 -14.89 10.40
N PRO A 445 -11.09 -14.80 9.08
CA PRO A 445 -11.73 -13.84 8.21
C PRO A 445 -13.12 -14.32 7.78
N LEU A 446 -14.04 -13.37 7.61
CA LEU A 446 -15.20 -13.47 6.74
C LEU A 446 -15.08 -12.30 5.74
N SER A 447 -14.08 -12.40 4.89
CA SER A 447 -13.57 -11.36 4.02
C SER A 447 -14.56 -10.91 2.95
N HIS A 448 -14.36 -9.68 2.43
CA HIS A 448 -15.07 -9.14 1.27
C HIS A 448 -15.05 -10.09 0.06
N ASP A 449 -13.97 -10.86 -0.14
CA ASP A 449 -13.86 -11.82 -1.24
C ASP A 449 -14.97 -12.87 -1.25
N GLU A 450 -15.57 -13.16 -0.09
CA GLU A 450 -16.66 -14.11 -0.01
C GLU A 450 -18.03 -13.55 -0.39
N VAL A 451 -18.16 -12.25 -0.58
CA VAL A 451 -19.45 -11.58 -0.81
C VAL A 451 -19.52 -10.77 -2.11
N VAL A 452 -18.46 -10.80 -2.92
CA VAL A 452 -18.30 -9.97 -4.12
C VAL A 452 -18.38 -10.79 -5.41
N HIS A 453 -18.37 -10.13 -6.57
CA HIS A 453 -18.28 -10.72 -7.92
C HIS A 453 -19.24 -11.92 -8.14
N GLY A 454 -20.52 -11.73 -7.82
CA GLY A 454 -21.54 -12.78 -8.01
C GLY A 454 -21.65 -13.80 -6.89
N LYS A 455 -20.78 -13.75 -5.86
CA LYS A 455 -20.85 -14.65 -4.69
C LYS A 455 -22.03 -14.35 -3.75
N GLY A 456 -22.57 -13.12 -3.78
CA GLY A 456 -23.74 -12.69 -2.99
C GLY A 456 -23.46 -12.51 -1.51
N GLN A 457 -24.45 -12.00 -0.76
CA GLN A 457 -24.34 -11.78 0.68
C GLN A 457 -24.18 -13.11 1.44
N LEU A 458 -23.45 -13.12 2.57
CA LEU A 458 -23.25 -14.30 3.43
C LEU A 458 -24.56 -15.00 3.75
N VAL A 459 -25.58 -14.27 4.17
CA VAL A 459 -26.90 -14.82 4.52
C VAL A 459 -27.56 -15.57 3.37
N ASN A 460 -27.29 -15.18 2.13
CA ASN A 460 -27.88 -15.78 0.93
C ASN A 460 -27.19 -17.07 0.48
N LYS A 461 -25.99 -17.36 1.03
CA LYS A 461 -25.28 -18.63 0.76
C LYS A 461 -25.94 -19.83 1.40
N PHE A 462 -26.77 -19.63 2.43
CA PHE A 462 -27.34 -20.71 3.22
C PHE A 462 -28.69 -21.16 2.64
N PRO A 463 -29.00 -22.48 2.71
CA PRO A 463 -30.29 -23.04 2.27
C PRO A 463 -31.43 -22.62 3.18
N GLY A 464 -32.66 -22.81 2.68
CA GLY A 464 -33.89 -22.59 3.41
C GLY A 464 -34.52 -21.22 3.23
N ASP A 465 -35.55 -20.94 4.02
CA ASP A 465 -36.27 -19.68 4.06
C ASP A 465 -35.46 -18.58 4.79
N ARG A 466 -36.01 -17.36 4.84
CA ARG A 466 -35.34 -16.22 5.47
C ARG A 466 -35.01 -16.49 6.96
N TRP A 467 -35.90 -17.12 7.69
CA TRP A 467 -35.68 -17.42 9.11
C TRP A 467 -34.51 -18.41 9.28
N GLN A 468 -34.52 -19.50 8.49
CA GLN A 468 -33.47 -20.53 8.51
C GLN A 468 -32.10 -19.95 8.11
N LYS A 469 -32.04 -19.10 7.09
CA LYS A 469 -30.83 -18.39 6.66
C LYS A 469 -30.24 -17.51 7.75
N VAL A 470 -31.08 -16.71 8.41
CA VAL A 470 -30.64 -15.85 9.53
C VAL A 470 -30.25 -16.65 10.75
N ALA A 471 -30.94 -17.77 11.04
CA ALA A 471 -30.54 -18.69 12.10
C ALA A 471 -29.18 -19.33 11.82
N THR A 472 -28.92 -19.74 10.58
CA THR A 472 -27.60 -20.28 10.14
C THR A 472 -26.50 -19.22 10.23
N LEU A 473 -26.78 -17.97 9.86
CA LEU A 473 -25.81 -16.87 10.00
C LEU A 473 -25.45 -16.64 11.48
N ARG A 474 -26.41 -16.66 12.39
CA ARG A 474 -26.13 -16.60 13.84
C ARG A 474 -25.29 -17.77 14.34
N ALA A 475 -25.57 -18.98 13.82
CA ALA A 475 -24.78 -20.16 14.16
C ALA A 475 -23.32 -20.03 13.63
N LEU A 476 -23.12 -19.49 12.42
CA LEU A 476 -21.79 -19.18 11.89
C LEU A 476 -21.02 -18.24 12.81
N TYR A 477 -21.61 -17.12 13.22
CA TYR A 477 -20.95 -16.18 14.15
C TYR A 477 -20.68 -16.82 15.51
N GLY A 478 -21.64 -17.60 16.06
CA GLY A 478 -21.41 -18.33 17.29
C GLY A 478 -20.25 -19.33 17.19
N PHE A 479 -20.15 -20.04 16.09
CA PHE A 479 -19.02 -20.96 15.82
C PHE A 479 -17.71 -20.21 15.66
N MET A 480 -17.70 -19.10 14.88
CA MET A 480 -16.53 -18.23 14.73
C MET A 480 -16.00 -17.75 16.09
N TRP A 481 -16.89 -17.26 16.98
CA TRP A 481 -16.49 -16.77 18.29
C TRP A 481 -15.97 -17.89 19.21
N ALA A 482 -16.47 -19.10 19.07
CA ALA A 482 -16.02 -20.27 19.84
C ALA A 482 -14.72 -20.92 19.31
N HIS A 483 -14.41 -20.72 18.02
CA HIS A 483 -13.24 -21.32 17.37
C HIS A 483 -11.94 -20.59 17.78
N PRO A 484 -10.79 -21.27 17.91
CA PRO A 484 -9.49 -20.63 18.15
C PRO A 484 -9.12 -19.61 17.06
N GLY A 485 -8.49 -18.50 17.45
CA GLY A 485 -8.04 -17.42 16.56
C GLY A 485 -8.66 -16.07 16.91
N LYS A 486 -8.10 -14.99 16.36
CA LYS A 486 -8.68 -13.63 16.44
C LYS A 486 -9.85 -13.50 15.45
N LYS A 487 -10.71 -12.51 15.64
CA LYS A 487 -11.95 -12.36 14.87
C LYS A 487 -11.93 -11.10 14.03
#